data_4c8213de09b767b5a85046d606f0d5fb
#
_entry.id   4c8213de09b767b5a85046d606f0d5fb
#
_cell.length_a   1.000
_cell.length_b   1.000
_cell.length_c   1.000
_cell.angle_alpha   90.00
_cell.angle_beta   90.00
_cell.angle_gamma   90.00
#
_symmetry.space_group_name_H-M   'P 1'
#
loop_
_entity.id
_entity.type
_entity.pdbx_description
1 polymer ?
#
loop_
_entity_poly.entity_id
_entity_poly.type
_entity_poly.pdbx_seq_one_letter_code
_entity_poly.pdbx_strand_id
1 'polypeptide(L)'
;MNKIVLITGGAGGIGSATAKKFAKQGYDIAINYYSSEDKAVELKNSILSEYQVGAEIYKADVSDESQVSDMIDRIKNDFGKVDVLVNNAGIVYDRDFEDITIEQFKKTLSVNVIGAFIVAKEIRKIMPDGGAIVNVSSTSGTKVIAPENIDYNISKIGLQSLTRDLAFQFRPSIRVNAVAIGWANTDMNKDLPDDYIKTELEKIYLGRFAEPEEIANAVYFLASDEASYVNGSILTIDAGY
;
A
#
# COMPACT_ATOMS: atom_id res chain seq x y z
N MET A 1 -1.51 -25.15 4.70
CA MET A 1 -2.16 -23.93 4.19
C MET A 1 -1.07 -22.90 3.91
N ASN A 2 -1.16 -22.20 2.79
CA ASN A 2 -0.24 -21.12 2.46
C ASN A 2 -0.39 -19.95 3.45
N LYS A 3 0.63 -19.09 3.56
CA LYS A 3 0.45 -17.78 4.20
C LYS A 3 -0.47 -16.92 3.32
N ILE A 4 -1.24 -16.02 3.92
CA ILE A 4 -2.23 -15.18 3.23
C ILE A 4 -1.78 -13.73 3.33
N VAL A 5 -1.84 -12.99 2.21
CA VAL A 5 -1.65 -11.54 2.18
C VAL A 5 -2.91 -10.81 1.73
N LEU A 6 -3.35 -9.81 2.48
CA LEU A 6 -4.33 -8.82 2.04
C LEU A 6 -3.60 -7.58 1.51
N ILE A 7 -3.95 -7.14 0.29
CA ILE A 7 -3.39 -5.93 -0.32
C ILE A 7 -4.54 -4.98 -0.63
N THR A 8 -4.58 -3.83 0.05
CA THR A 8 -5.58 -2.79 -0.25
C THR A 8 -5.16 -1.99 -1.49
N GLY A 9 -6.14 -1.66 -2.35
CA GLY A 9 -5.84 -1.05 -3.64
C GLY A 9 -4.97 -1.95 -4.52
N GLY A 10 -5.12 -3.28 -4.38
CA GLY A 10 -4.24 -4.28 -4.97
C GLY A 10 -4.31 -4.40 -6.49
N ALA A 11 -5.32 -3.80 -7.14
CA ALA A 11 -5.52 -3.88 -8.60
C ALA A 11 -4.69 -2.87 -9.40
N GLY A 12 -4.03 -1.90 -8.76
CA GLY A 12 -3.24 -0.85 -9.42
C GLY A 12 -1.73 -1.04 -9.28
N GLY A 13 -0.95 -0.46 -10.17
CA GLY A 13 0.51 -0.30 -10.18
C GLY A 13 1.31 -1.09 -9.14
N ILE A 14 1.68 -0.44 -8.06
CA ILE A 14 2.46 -1.05 -6.96
C ILE A 14 1.70 -2.20 -6.29
N GLY A 15 0.37 -2.07 -6.11
CA GLY A 15 -0.46 -3.11 -5.51
C GLY A 15 -0.44 -4.41 -6.33
N SER A 16 -0.58 -4.30 -7.65
CA SER A 16 -0.54 -5.43 -8.58
C SER A 16 0.84 -6.12 -8.60
N ALA A 17 1.91 -5.34 -8.68
CA ALA A 17 3.28 -5.87 -8.61
C ALA A 17 3.54 -6.57 -7.26
N THR A 18 3.02 -5.98 -6.16
CA THR A 18 3.10 -6.58 -4.83
C THR A 18 2.34 -7.90 -4.77
N ALA A 19 1.12 -7.98 -5.30
CA ALA A 19 0.33 -9.21 -5.35
C ALA A 19 1.08 -10.33 -6.11
N LYS A 20 1.62 -10.03 -7.28
CA LYS A 20 2.44 -10.98 -8.06
C LYS A 20 3.70 -11.39 -7.31
N LYS A 21 4.37 -10.47 -6.63
CA LYS A 21 5.54 -10.78 -5.82
C LYS A 21 5.21 -11.78 -4.71
N PHE A 22 4.13 -11.57 -3.94
CA PHE A 22 3.71 -12.49 -2.89
C PHE A 22 3.25 -13.84 -3.46
N ALA A 23 2.50 -13.86 -4.57
CA ALA A 23 2.09 -15.09 -5.25
C ALA A 23 3.30 -15.94 -5.68
N LYS A 24 4.34 -15.32 -6.25
CA LYS A 24 5.62 -15.97 -6.58
C LYS A 24 6.32 -16.57 -5.37
N GLN A 25 6.05 -16.07 -4.16
CA GLN A 25 6.60 -16.57 -2.91
C GLN A 25 5.66 -17.58 -2.20
N GLY A 26 4.59 -18.02 -2.89
CA GLY A 26 3.69 -19.06 -2.40
C GLY A 26 2.61 -18.58 -1.41
N TYR A 27 2.32 -17.27 -1.37
CA TYR A 27 1.20 -16.75 -0.59
C TYR A 27 -0.11 -16.85 -1.39
N ASP A 28 -1.20 -17.14 -0.71
CA ASP A 28 -2.54 -16.88 -1.24
C ASP A 28 -2.86 -15.38 -1.12
N ILE A 29 -3.57 -14.83 -2.11
CA ILE A 29 -3.71 -13.39 -2.30
C ILE A 29 -5.16 -12.94 -2.13
N ALA A 30 -5.42 -12.07 -1.17
CA ALA A 30 -6.65 -11.31 -1.04
C ALA A 30 -6.45 -9.90 -1.64
N ILE A 31 -7.13 -9.60 -2.74
CA ILE A 31 -6.99 -8.34 -3.49
C ILE A 31 -8.17 -7.44 -3.16
N ASN A 32 -7.97 -6.36 -2.41
CA ASN A 32 -9.00 -5.35 -2.26
C ASN A 32 -8.94 -4.36 -3.41
N TYR A 33 -10.11 -3.97 -3.89
CA TYR A 33 -10.33 -2.88 -4.85
C TYR A 33 -11.55 -2.05 -4.48
N TYR A 34 -11.64 -0.82 -5.00
CA TYR A 34 -12.81 0.04 -4.86
C TYR A 34 -13.58 0.20 -6.18
N SER A 35 -12.94 0.75 -7.21
CA SER A 35 -13.56 1.05 -8.51
C SER A 35 -13.02 0.25 -9.70
N SER A 36 -11.83 -0.36 -9.57
CA SER A 36 -11.13 -1.02 -10.69
C SER A 36 -11.41 -2.53 -10.72
N GLU A 37 -12.67 -2.92 -10.87
CA GLU A 37 -13.08 -4.33 -10.83
C GLU A 37 -12.45 -5.15 -11.96
N ASP A 38 -12.47 -4.64 -13.20
CA ASP A 38 -11.89 -5.34 -14.35
C ASP A 38 -10.42 -5.64 -14.16
N LYS A 39 -9.63 -4.64 -13.67
CA LYS A 39 -8.21 -4.83 -13.34
C LYS A 39 -8.00 -5.84 -12.20
N ALA A 40 -8.90 -5.88 -11.21
CA ALA A 40 -8.82 -6.84 -10.11
C ALA A 40 -9.09 -8.27 -10.60
N VAL A 41 -10.08 -8.45 -11.46
CA VAL A 41 -10.40 -9.75 -12.09
C VAL A 41 -9.25 -10.22 -12.99
N GLU A 42 -8.70 -9.34 -13.81
CA GLU A 42 -7.55 -9.65 -14.67
C GLU A 42 -6.33 -10.09 -13.84
N LEU A 43 -6.00 -9.34 -12.78
CA LEU A 43 -4.91 -9.69 -11.88
C LEU A 43 -5.13 -11.04 -11.19
N LYS A 44 -6.34 -11.29 -10.66
CA LYS A 44 -6.69 -12.59 -10.07
C LYS A 44 -6.45 -13.72 -11.05
N ASN A 45 -6.96 -13.59 -12.29
CA ASN A 45 -6.82 -14.62 -13.31
C ASN A 45 -5.36 -14.85 -13.72
N SER A 46 -4.55 -13.79 -13.85
CA SER A 46 -3.10 -13.87 -14.09
C SER A 46 -2.41 -14.64 -12.96
N ILE A 47 -2.70 -14.31 -11.70
CA ILE A 47 -2.11 -14.99 -10.54
C ILE A 47 -2.48 -16.47 -10.53
N LEU A 48 -3.75 -16.82 -10.72
CA LEU A 48 -4.21 -18.20 -10.74
C LEU A 48 -3.62 -19.03 -11.90
N SER A 49 -3.31 -18.39 -13.03
CA SER A 49 -2.71 -19.06 -14.19
C SER A 49 -1.20 -19.22 -14.09
N GLU A 50 -0.51 -18.29 -13.42
CA GLU A 50 0.97 -18.24 -13.38
C GLU A 50 1.54 -18.91 -12.13
N TYR A 51 0.79 -18.97 -11.01
CA TYR A 51 1.28 -19.45 -9.71
C TYR A 51 0.33 -20.50 -9.12
N GLN A 52 0.89 -21.44 -8.34
CA GLN A 52 0.10 -22.47 -7.65
C GLN A 52 -0.38 -21.97 -6.28
N VAL A 53 -1.16 -20.89 -6.27
CA VAL A 53 -1.70 -20.24 -5.07
C VAL A 53 -3.17 -19.87 -5.27
N GLY A 54 -3.90 -19.62 -4.17
CA GLY A 54 -5.24 -19.05 -4.21
C GLY A 54 -5.20 -17.54 -4.44
N ALA A 55 -6.22 -17.01 -5.11
CA ALA A 55 -6.42 -15.57 -5.24
C ALA A 55 -7.90 -15.23 -5.25
N GLU A 56 -8.31 -14.20 -4.50
CA GLU A 56 -9.68 -13.72 -4.43
C GLU A 56 -9.74 -12.20 -4.38
N ILE A 57 -10.86 -11.63 -4.89
CA ILE A 57 -11.05 -10.18 -4.98
C ILE A 57 -12.17 -9.71 -4.04
N TYR A 58 -11.96 -8.54 -3.42
CA TYR A 58 -12.86 -7.97 -2.42
C TYR A 58 -13.10 -6.50 -2.70
N LYS A 59 -14.34 -6.14 -3.03
CA LYS A 59 -14.76 -4.75 -3.20
C LYS A 59 -15.03 -4.12 -1.85
N ALA A 60 -14.33 -3.05 -1.50
CA ALA A 60 -14.59 -2.21 -0.32
C ALA A 60 -13.91 -0.85 -0.47
N ASP A 61 -14.59 0.24 -0.03
CA ASP A 61 -13.95 1.52 0.28
C ASP A 61 -13.27 1.39 1.63
N VAL A 62 -11.94 1.49 1.67
CA VAL A 62 -11.17 1.37 2.91
C VAL A 62 -11.49 2.45 3.94
N SER A 63 -12.08 3.58 3.52
CA SER A 63 -12.51 4.66 4.39
C SER A 63 -13.89 4.43 5.05
N ASP A 64 -14.57 3.33 4.70
CA ASP A 64 -15.87 2.93 5.25
C ASP A 64 -15.69 1.72 6.18
N GLU A 65 -15.88 1.93 7.49
CA GLU A 65 -15.66 0.89 8.52
C GLU A 65 -16.57 -0.33 8.30
N SER A 66 -17.81 -0.15 7.84
CA SER A 66 -18.75 -1.24 7.60
C SER A 66 -18.30 -2.10 6.42
N GLN A 67 -17.93 -1.47 5.29
CA GLN A 67 -17.44 -2.21 4.12
C GLN A 67 -16.14 -2.96 4.43
N VAL A 68 -15.26 -2.36 5.23
CA VAL A 68 -14.01 -3.04 5.67
C VAL A 68 -14.34 -4.23 6.56
N SER A 69 -15.26 -4.09 7.54
CA SER A 69 -15.67 -5.20 8.39
C SER A 69 -16.23 -6.36 7.58
N ASP A 70 -17.16 -6.09 6.65
CA ASP A 70 -17.74 -7.09 5.75
C ASP A 70 -16.67 -7.78 4.87
N MET A 71 -15.71 -6.99 4.38
CA MET A 71 -14.57 -7.52 3.63
C MET A 71 -13.73 -8.49 4.46
N ILE A 72 -13.38 -8.12 5.70
CA ILE A 72 -12.58 -8.96 6.58
C ILE A 72 -13.32 -10.25 6.96
N ASP A 73 -14.63 -10.20 7.20
CA ASP A 73 -15.45 -11.38 7.47
C ASP A 73 -15.49 -12.33 6.26
N ARG A 74 -15.59 -11.81 5.04
CA ARG A 74 -15.49 -12.62 3.82
C ARG A 74 -14.11 -13.26 3.67
N ILE A 75 -13.03 -12.51 3.88
CA ILE A 75 -11.65 -13.03 3.83
C ILE A 75 -11.47 -14.14 4.88
N LYS A 76 -12.03 -13.96 6.09
CA LYS A 76 -12.01 -14.98 7.14
C LYS A 76 -12.73 -16.26 6.71
N ASN A 77 -13.86 -16.14 6.03
CA ASN A 77 -14.60 -17.32 5.54
C ASN A 77 -13.83 -18.05 4.41
N ASP A 78 -13.17 -17.30 3.52
CA ASP A 78 -12.47 -17.87 2.36
C ASP A 78 -11.09 -18.46 2.75
N PHE A 79 -10.34 -17.79 3.63
CA PHE A 79 -8.95 -18.14 3.96
C PHE A 79 -8.69 -18.45 5.44
N GLY A 80 -9.60 -18.12 6.33
CA GLY A 80 -9.50 -18.37 7.78
C GLY A 80 -8.68 -17.34 8.56
N LYS A 81 -7.63 -16.78 7.96
CA LYS A 81 -6.68 -15.82 8.57
C LYS A 81 -6.06 -14.90 7.54
N VAL A 82 -5.31 -13.91 8.00
CA VAL A 82 -4.40 -13.11 7.17
C VAL A 82 -3.06 -12.99 7.89
N ASP A 83 -1.97 -13.42 7.27
CA ASP A 83 -0.62 -13.36 7.85
C ASP A 83 0.07 -12.03 7.57
N VAL A 84 -0.26 -11.37 6.44
CA VAL A 84 0.32 -10.09 6.03
C VAL A 84 -0.77 -9.13 5.56
N LEU A 85 -0.70 -7.89 6.02
CA LEU A 85 -1.47 -6.77 5.46
C LEU A 85 -0.52 -5.81 4.74
N VAL A 86 -0.85 -5.45 3.51
CA VAL A 86 -0.22 -4.34 2.78
C VAL A 86 -1.27 -3.23 2.60
N ASN A 87 -1.14 -2.15 3.38
CA ASN A 87 -1.94 -0.94 3.20
C ASN A 87 -1.35 -0.13 2.05
N ASN A 88 -1.85 -0.38 0.83
CA ASN A 88 -1.40 0.28 -0.39
C ASN A 88 -2.46 1.24 -0.97
N ALA A 89 -3.74 1.09 -0.61
CA ALA A 89 -4.80 1.99 -1.08
C ALA A 89 -4.46 3.45 -0.76
N GLY A 90 -4.61 4.32 -1.75
CA GLY A 90 -4.38 5.74 -1.60
C GLY A 90 -4.84 6.52 -2.82
N ILE A 91 -5.16 7.78 -2.59
CA ILE A 91 -5.56 8.75 -3.61
C ILE A 91 -4.70 10.01 -3.49
N VAL A 92 -4.54 10.69 -4.62
CA VAL A 92 -3.89 11.99 -4.75
C VAL A 92 -4.72 12.83 -5.70
N TYR A 93 -4.72 14.13 -5.49
CA TYR A 93 -5.33 15.11 -6.38
C TYR A 93 -4.30 16.21 -6.61
N ASP A 94 -3.85 16.38 -7.87
CA ASP A 94 -2.95 17.47 -8.25
C ASP A 94 -3.77 18.72 -8.57
N ARG A 95 -3.50 19.83 -7.85
CA ARG A 95 -4.22 21.10 -8.05
C ARG A 95 -3.53 22.26 -7.38
N ASP A 96 -3.81 23.46 -7.91
CA ASP A 96 -3.32 24.70 -7.32
C ASP A 96 -3.88 24.90 -5.90
N PHE A 97 -3.14 25.60 -5.07
CA PHE A 97 -3.48 25.80 -3.66
C PHE A 97 -4.89 26.37 -3.45
N GLU A 98 -5.28 27.32 -4.31
CA GLU A 98 -6.59 28.00 -4.27
C GLU A 98 -7.75 27.04 -4.59
N ASP A 99 -7.50 25.96 -5.32
CA ASP A 99 -8.50 24.99 -5.75
C ASP A 99 -8.63 23.78 -4.78
N ILE A 100 -7.82 23.75 -3.73
CA ILE A 100 -7.91 22.69 -2.71
C ILE A 100 -9.17 22.88 -1.88
N THR A 101 -10.17 22.02 -2.07
CA THR A 101 -11.38 22.04 -1.25
C THR A 101 -11.20 21.25 0.03
N ILE A 102 -11.89 21.71 1.11
CA ILE A 102 -11.87 20.99 2.40
C ILE A 102 -12.47 19.59 2.28
N GLU A 103 -13.43 19.39 1.38
CA GLU A 103 -14.02 18.07 1.13
C GLU A 103 -12.99 17.08 0.57
N GLN A 104 -12.26 17.48 -0.47
CA GLN A 104 -11.20 16.66 -1.06
C GLN A 104 -10.06 16.42 -0.08
N PHE A 105 -9.66 17.45 0.67
CA PHE A 105 -8.66 17.31 1.73
C PHE A 105 -9.07 16.22 2.75
N LYS A 106 -10.32 16.28 3.23
CA LYS A 106 -10.87 15.26 4.14
C LYS A 106 -10.91 13.89 3.48
N LYS A 107 -11.28 13.79 2.20
CA LYS A 107 -11.33 12.51 1.47
C LYS A 107 -9.94 11.89 1.35
N THR A 108 -8.92 12.69 1.04
CA THR A 108 -7.51 12.21 0.98
C THR A 108 -7.07 11.65 2.33
N LEU A 109 -7.29 12.37 3.44
CA LEU A 109 -6.96 11.86 4.77
C LEU A 109 -7.79 10.63 5.14
N SER A 110 -9.07 10.62 4.79
CA SER A 110 -9.97 9.51 5.07
C SER A 110 -9.50 8.21 4.41
N VAL A 111 -9.11 8.27 3.14
CA VAL A 111 -8.62 7.08 2.42
C VAL A 111 -7.21 6.70 2.88
N ASN A 112 -6.26 7.66 2.84
CA ASN A 112 -4.83 7.37 2.95
C ASN A 112 -4.37 7.08 4.39
N VAL A 113 -5.07 7.61 5.40
CA VAL A 113 -4.69 7.46 6.82
C VAL A 113 -5.75 6.71 7.60
N ILE A 114 -6.99 7.23 7.61
CA ILE A 114 -8.07 6.63 8.41
C ILE A 114 -8.40 5.25 7.86
N GLY A 115 -8.43 5.07 6.53
CA GLY A 115 -8.64 3.77 5.90
C GLY A 115 -7.58 2.74 6.29
N ALA A 116 -6.31 3.12 6.26
CA ALA A 116 -5.21 2.23 6.71
C ALA A 116 -5.37 1.84 8.20
N PHE A 117 -5.81 2.78 9.05
CA PHE A 117 -6.11 2.52 10.45
C PHE A 117 -7.30 1.55 10.61
N ILE A 118 -8.41 1.78 9.90
CA ILE A 118 -9.60 0.91 9.93
C ILE A 118 -9.22 -0.51 9.53
N VAL A 119 -8.53 -0.68 8.39
CA VAL A 119 -8.11 -2.01 7.92
C VAL A 119 -7.17 -2.68 8.92
N ALA A 120 -6.20 -1.95 9.49
CA ALA A 120 -5.29 -2.50 10.50
C ALA A 120 -6.02 -2.93 11.78
N LYS A 121 -7.04 -2.16 12.22
CA LYS A 121 -7.88 -2.48 13.37
C LYS A 121 -8.71 -3.75 13.13
N GLU A 122 -9.37 -3.83 11.98
CA GLU A 122 -10.24 -4.96 11.64
C GLU A 122 -9.44 -6.24 11.37
N ILE A 123 -8.33 -6.16 10.63
CA ILE A 123 -7.50 -7.31 10.30
C ILE A 123 -6.87 -7.95 11.54
N ARG A 124 -6.60 -7.16 12.60
CA ARG A 124 -6.05 -7.66 13.86
C ARG A 124 -6.89 -8.80 14.46
N LYS A 125 -8.19 -8.85 14.17
CA LYS A 125 -9.10 -9.87 14.66
C LYS A 125 -8.83 -11.27 14.08
N ILE A 126 -8.18 -11.33 12.91
CA ILE A 126 -7.89 -12.58 12.17
C ILE A 126 -6.40 -12.75 11.83
N MET A 127 -5.55 -11.81 12.27
CA MET A 127 -4.10 -11.88 12.06
C MET A 127 -3.44 -12.68 13.20
N PRO A 128 -2.71 -13.76 12.91
CA PRO A 128 -2.02 -14.55 13.93
C PRO A 128 -0.81 -13.79 14.51
N ASP A 129 -0.32 -14.27 15.65
CA ASP A 129 0.98 -13.85 16.16
C ASP A 129 2.09 -14.20 15.15
N GLY A 130 3.06 -13.31 14.99
CA GLY A 130 4.07 -13.39 13.94
C GLY A 130 3.65 -12.71 12.62
N GLY A 131 2.45 -12.14 12.56
CA GLY A 131 1.97 -11.38 11.42
C GLY A 131 2.77 -10.11 11.13
N ALA A 132 2.58 -9.54 9.93
CA ALA A 132 3.23 -8.31 9.52
C ALA A 132 2.28 -7.35 8.80
N ILE A 133 2.45 -6.05 9.06
CA ILE A 133 1.75 -4.97 8.34
C ILE A 133 2.81 -4.11 7.66
N VAL A 134 2.61 -3.83 6.36
CA VAL A 134 3.45 -2.89 5.60
C VAL A 134 2.57 -1.78 5.04
N ASN A 135 2.86 -0.54 5.43
CA ASN A 135 2.17 0.65 4.92
C ASN A 135 2.96 1.25 3.75
N VAL A 136 2.28 1.49 2.62
CA VAL A 136 2.87 2.12 1.44
C VAL A 136 2.73 3.64 1.56
N SER A 137 3.78 4.27 2.06
CA SER A 137 3.91 5.72 2.21
C SER A 137 4.67 6.35 1.03
N SER A 138 5.10 7.57 1.17
CA SER A 138 5.83 8.35 0.17
C SER A 138 6.93 9.17 0.84
N THR A 139 7.92 9.62 0.08
CA THR A 139 8.86 10.67 0.46
C THR A 139 8.24 12.07 0.40
N SER A 140 7.05 12.19 -0.18
CA SER A 140 6.26 13.43 -0.21
C SER A 140 5.99 13.94 1.20
N GLY A 141 6.26 15.23 1.40
CA GLY A 141 6.14 15.89 2.70
C GLY A 141 7.34 15.70 3.64
N THR A 142 8.30 14.81 3.33
CA THR A 142 9.57 14.67 4.07
C THR A 142 10.76 15.17 3.28
N LYS A 143 11.06 14.56 2.14
CA LYS A 143 12.15 14.95 1.24
C LYS A 143 11.64 15.77 0.06
N VAL A 144 10.49 15.42 -0.48
CA VAL A 144 9.84 16.09 -1.60
C VAL A 144 8.73 16.98 -1.08
N ILE A 145 8.71 18.24 -1.48
CA ILE A 145 7.61 19.16 -1.23
C ILE A 145 6.93 19.39 -2.57
N ALA A 146 5.76 18.78 -2.76
CA ALA A 146 4.88 19.03 -3.87
C ALA A 146 3.75 19.96 -3.39
N PRO A 147 3.81 21.27 -3.67
CA PRO A 147 2.86 22.24 -3.13
C PRO A 147 1.43 21.99 -3.64
N GLU A 148 1.29 21.34 -4.79
CA GLU A 148 0.02 20.95 -5.41
C GLU A 148 -0.70 19.82 -4.64
N ASN A 149 -0.01 19.17 -3.69
CA ASN A 149 -0.45 17.94 -3.02
C ASN A 149 -0.38 18.04 -1.50
N ILE A 150 -0.77 19.17 -0.90
CA ILE A 150 -0.63 19.41 0.54
C ILE A 150 -1.36 18.32 1.36
N ASP A 151 -2.58 17.97 1.00
CA ASP A 151 -3.38 16.94 1.66
C ASP A 151 -2.73 15.55 1.53
N TYR A 152 -2.19 15.23 0.36
CA TYR A 152 -1.45 13.99 0.13
C TYR A 152 -0.16 13.95 0.96
N ASN A 153 0.64 15.01 0.95
CA ASN A 153 1.86 15.13 1.74
C ASN A 153 1.58 14.87 3.22
N ILE A 154 0.56 15.56 3.78
CA ILE A 154 0.13 15.39 5.17
C ILE A 154 -0.33 13.95 5.42
N SER A 155 -1.08 13.36 4.49
CA SER A 155 -1.56 11.98 4.63
C SER A 155 -0.42 10.97 4.68
N LYS A 156 0.61 11.14 3.86
CA LYS A 156 1.74 10.19 3.82
C LYS A 156 2.65 10.32 5.05
N ILE A 157 2.82 11.52 5.59
CA ILE A 157 3.47 11.72 6.90
C ILE A 157 2.60 11.13 8.02
N GLY A 158 1.30 11.35 7.99
CA GLY A 158 0.35 10.76 8.94
C GLY A 158 0.44 9.23 8.95
N LEU A 159 0.57 8.60 7.77
CA LEU A 159 0.73 7.15 7.65
C LEU A 159 2.06 6.65 8.23
N GLN A 160 3.15 7.43 8.13
CA GLN A 160 4.43 7.10 8.79
C GLN A 160 4.33 7.19 10.31
N SER A 161 3.59 8.17 10.85
CA SER A 161 3.31 8.25 12.28
C SER A 161 2.47 7.06 12.73
N LEU A 162 1.35 6.78 12.04
CA LEU A 162 0.49 5.63 12.29
C LEU A 162 1.27 4.31 12.31
N THR A 163 2.26 4.15 11.44
CA THR A 163 3.13 2.97 11.41
C THR A 163 3.82 2.73 12.74
N ARG A 164 4.40 3.78 13.34
CA ARG A 164 5.09 3.68 14.63
C ARG A 164 4.13 3.40 15.78
N ASP A 165 2.96 4.06 15.75
CA ASP A 165 1.93 3.88 16.76
C ASP A 165 1.37 2.45 16.73
N LEU A 166 1.08 1.91 15.54
CA LEU A 166 0.61 0.52 15.40
C LEU A 166 1.70 -0.49 15.79
N ALA A 167 2.98 -0.24 15.46
CA ALA A 167 4.09 -1.08 15.89
C ALA A 167 4.19 -1.18 17.42
N PHE A 168 3.92 -0.06 18.11
CA PHE A 168 3.85 -0.05 19.56
C PHE A 168 2.62 -0.79 20.10
N GLN A 169 1.45 -0.58 19.50
CA GLN A 169 0.19 -1.16 19.96
C GLN A 169 0.14 -2.69 19.77
N PHE A 170 0.72 -3.20 18.68
CA PHE A 170 0.62 -4.60 18.30
C PHE A 170 1.80 -5.47 18.77
N ARG A 171 2.75 -4.86 19.50
CA ARG A 171 3.88 -5.59 20.08
C ARG A 171 3.41 -6.59 21.15
N PRO A 172 4.10 -7.72 21.37
CA PRO A 172 5.20 -8.24 20.53
C PRO A 172 4.70 -9.07 19.33
N SER A 173 3.40 -9.13 19.10
CA SER A 173 2.75 -10.12 18.25
C SER A 173 2.87 -9.82 16.75
N ILE A 174 2.83 -8.55 16.34
CA ILE A 174 2.79 -8.15 14.92
C ILE A 174 3.80 -7.05 14.68
N ARG A 175 4.60 -7.20 13.61
CA ARG A 175 5.51 -6.15 13.14
C ARG A 175 4.77 -5.20 12.22
N VAL A 176 4.98 -3.89 12.38
CA VAL A 176 4.40 -2.87 11.52
C VAL A 176 5.50 -1.97 11.00
N ASN A 177 5.67 -1.90 9.70
CA ASN A 177 6.67 -1.08 9.04
C ASN A 177 6.04 -0.31 7.87
N ALA A 178 6.78 0.62 7.28
CA ALA A 178 6.38 1.31 6.06
C ALA A 178 7.52 1.37 5.05
N VAL A 179 7.13 1.45 3.77
CA VAL A 179 8.00 1.93 2.69
C VAL A 179 7.64 3.38 2.39
N ALA A 180 8.64 4.27 2.31
CA ALA A 180 8.47 5.64 1.82
C ALA A 180 9.07 5.72 0.42
N ILE A 181 8.20 5.74 -0.60
CA ILE A 181 8.60 5.66 -2.00
C ILE A 181 8.79 7.04 -2.62
N GLY A 182 9.80 7.17 -3.49
CA GLY A 182 9.97 8.31 -4.40
C GLY A 182 9.14 8.13 -5.67
N TRP A 183 9.69 8.52 -6.82
CA TRP A 183 9.03 8.38 -8.11
C TRP A 183 9.01 6.93 -8.59
N ALA A 184 7.84 6.47 -9.06
CA ALA A 184 7.64 5.12 -9.58
C ALA A 184 6.86 5.15 -10.90
N ASN A 185 7.15 4.24 -11.82
CA ASN A 185 6.46 4.06 -13.10
C ASN A 185 5.09 3.41 -12.87
N THR A 186 4.07 4.24 -12.63
CA THR A 186 2.69 3.80 -12.39
C THR A 186 1.70 4.64 -13.17
N ASP A 187 0.47 4.15 -13.30
CA ASP A 187 -0.62 4.91 -13.92
C ASP A 187 -0.84 6.29 -13.27
N MET A 188 -0.46 6.47 -12.01
CA MET A 188 -0.56 7.73 -11.27
C MET A 188 0.33 8.82 -11.87
N ASN A 189 1.45 8.45 -12.48
CA ASN A 189 2.48 9.36 -12.99
C ASN A 189 2.54 9.40 -14.53
N LYS A 190 1.65 8.70 -15.24
CA LYS A 190 1.70 8.55 -16.71
C LYS A 190 1.43 9.83 -17.50
N ASP A 191 0.69 10.75 -16.91
CA ASP A 191 0.25 11.99 -17.56
C ASP A 191 1.13 13.21 -17.17
N LEU A 192 2.28 12.97 -16.50
CA LEU A 192 3.24 14.03 -16.18
C LEU A 192 3.89 14.59 -17.45
N PRO A 193 4.09 15.93 -17.56
CA PRO A 193 4.77 16.54 -18.68
C PRO A 193 6.22 16.06 -18.82
N ASP A 194 6.70 15.87 -20.06
CA ASP A 194 8.06 15.38 -20.35
C ASP A 194 9.16 16.25 -19.71
N ASP A 195 9.00 17.57 -19.76
CA ASP A 195 9.96 18.51 -19.16
C ASP A 195 10.00 18.39 -17.62
N TYR A 196 8.84 18.12 -17.01
CA TYR A 196 8.78 17.85 -15.57
C TYR A 196 9.48 16.54 -15.23
N ILE A 197 9.18 15.47 -15.97
CA ILE A 197 9.85 14.16 -15.79
C ILE A 197 11.35 14.32 -15.91
N LYS A 198 11.84 15.02 -16.94
CA LYS A 198 13.28 15.25 -17.13
C LYS A 198 13.91 15.98 -15.93
N THR A 199 13.25 17.00 -15.41
CA THR A 199 13.72 17.75 -14.23
C THR A 199 13.79 16.86 -13.00
N GLU A 200 12.80 15.99 -12.79
CA GLU A 200 12.78 15.06 -11.65
C GLU A 200 13.86 13.98 -11.79
N LEU A 201 14.08 13.47 -13.00
CA LEU A 201 15.13 12.47 -13.26
C LEU A 201 16.54 12.99 -12.96
N GLU A 202 16.81 14.28 -13.16
CA GLU A 202 18.10 14.91 -12.84
C GLU A 202 18.39 14.94 -11.33
N LYS A 203 17.34 14.87 -10.49
CA LYS A 203 17.46 14.85 -9.02
C LYS A 203 17.65 13.43 -8.46
N ILE A 204 17.28 12.40 -9.22
CA ILE A 204 17.35 11.00 -8.80
C ILE A 204 18.74 10.45 -9.14
N TYR A 205 19.50 9.98 -8.15
CA TYR A 205 20.88 9.51 -8.38
C TYR A 205 20.99 8.32 -9.34
N LEU A 206 19.96 7.46 -9.43
CA LEU A 206 19.91 6.38 -10.40
C LEU A 206 19.37 6.82 -11.78
N GLY A 207 18.94 8.10 -11.95
CA GLY A 207 18.52 8.69 -13.22
C GLY A 207 17.26 8.08 -13.85
N ARG A 208 16.43 7.39 -13.06
CA ARG A 208 15.18 6.79 -13.52
C ARG A 208 14.16 6.67 -12.39
N PHE A 209 12.91 6.57 -12.73
CA PHE A 209 11.86 6.15 -11.79
C PHE A 209 12.00 4.67 -11.44
N ALA A 210 11.51 4.31 -10.25
CA ALA A 210 11.47 2.91 -9.83
C ALA A 210 10.40 2.14 -10.62
N GLU A 211 10.69 0.88 -10.95
CA GLU A 211 9.66 -0.03 -11.42
C GLU A 211 8.82 -0.53 -10.24
N PRO A 212 7.50 -0.78 -10.42
CA PRO A 212 6.63 -1.29 -9.37
C PRO A 212 7.16 -2.54 -8.67
N GLU A 213 7.87 -3.41 -9.41
CA GLU A 213 8.49 -4.63 -8.90
C GLU A 213 9.62 -4.34 -7.89
N GLU A 214 10.35 -3.25 -8.05
CA GLU A 214 11.41 -2.85 -7.12
C GLU A 214 10.81 -2.44 -5.78
N ILE A 215 9.68 -1.73 -5.81
CA ILE A 215 8.91 -1.38 -4.60
C ILE A 215 8.32 -2.66 -3.96
N ALA A 216 7.73 -3.55 -4.76
CA ALA A 216 7.15 -4.81 -4.30
C ALA A 216 8.20 -5.70 -3.60
N ASN A 217 9.46 -5.68 -4.05
CA ASN A 217 10.55 -6.41 -3.41
C ASN A 217 10.80 -5.89 -1.98
N ALA A 218 10.80 -4.59 -1.77
CA ALA A 218 11.00 -3.99 -0.45
C ALA A 218 9.79 -4.19 0.48
N VAL A 219 8.57 -4.12 -0.05
CA VAL A 219 7.34 -4.46 0.68
C VAL A 219 7.41 -5.92 1.16
N TYR A 220 7.78 -6.84 0.27
CA TYR A 220 7.93 -8.25 0.62
C TYR A 220 9.02 -8.47 1.67
N PHE A 221 10.19 -7.83 1.54
CA PHE A 221 11.25 -7.90 2.56
C PHE A 221 10.73 -7.53 3.94
N LEU A 222 10.06 -6.37 4.08
CA LEU A 222 9.53 -5.91 5.37
C LEU A 222 8.45 -6.83 5.95
N ALA A 223 7.70 -7.53 5.10
CA ALA A 223 6.68 -8.50 5.52
C ALA A 223 7.26 -9.86 5.88
N SER A 224 8.40 -10.24 5.32
CA SER A 224 9.02 -11.56 5.45
C SER A 224 9.77 -11.75 6.77
N ASP A 225 10.18 -12.99 7.03
CA ASP A 225 10.99 -13.37 8.19
C ASP A 225 12.41 -12.78 8.13
N GLU A 226 12.89 -12.35 6.96
CA GLU A 226 14.18 -11.66 6.79
C GLU A 226 14.21 -10.31 7.53
N ALA A 227 13.03 -9.70 7.74
CA ALA A 227 12.85 -8.47 8.52
C ALA A 227 12.40 -8.73 9.97
N SER A 228 12.71 -9.90 10.54
CA SER A 228 12.22 -10.33 11.86
C SER A 228 12.58 -9.38 13.01
N TYR A 229 13.64 -8.59 12.87
CA TYR A 229 14.06 -7.59 13.87
C TYR A 229 13.80 -6.15 13.43
N VAL A 230 12.98 -5.95 12.37
CA VAL A 230 12.57 -4.64 11.86
C VAL A 230 11.13 -4.37 12.28
N ASN A 231 10.91 -3.37 13.14
CA ASN A 231 9.59 -2.96 13.61
C ASN A 231 9.54 -1.44 13.85
N GLY A 232 8.45 -0.78 13.43
CA GLY A 232 8.28 0.67 13.52
C GLY A 232 9.17 1.47 12.55
N SER A 233 9.78 0.82 11.58
CA SER A 233 10.73 1.43 10.63
C SER A 233 10.03 1.98 9.40
N ILE A 234 10.60 3.05 8.84
CA ILE A 234 10.23 3.63 7.55
C ILE A 234 11.40 3.42 6.59
N LEU A 235 11.26 2.48 5.68
CA LEU A 235 12.28 2.20 4.67
C LEU A 235 12.08 3.12 3.46
N THR A 236 13.02 4.01 3.23
CA THR A 236 12.99 4.92 2.08
C THR A 236 13.47 4.20 0.82
N ILE A 237 12.71 4.35 -0.28
CA ILE A 237 12.99 3.77 -1.60
C ILE A 237 12.84 4.89 -2.63
N ASP A 238 13.86 5.69 -2.82
CA ASP A 238 13.83 6.90 -3.65
C ASP A 238 15.06 7.06 -4.56
N ALA A 239 15.92 6.05 -4.59
CA ALA A 239 17.18 6.08 -5.37
C ALA A 239 18.09 7.26 -5.06
N GLY A 240 18.00 7.84 -3.84
CA GLY A 240 18.84 8.94 -3.39
C GLY A 240 18.31 10.34 -3.78
N TYR A 241 17.01 10.48 -4.03
CA TYR A 241 16.37 11.77 -4.32
C TYR A 241 16.59 12.78 -3.19
#